data_aa951a6286510a2e7d74b9737a292ddc
#
_entry.id   aa951a6286510a2e7d74b9737a292ddc
#
_cell.length_a   1.000
_cell.length_b   1.000
_cell.length_c   1.000
_cell.angle_alpha   90.00
_cell.angle_beta   90.00
_cell.angle_gamma   90.00
#
_symmetry.space_group_name_H-M   'P 1'
#
loop_
_entity.id
_entity.type
_entity.pdbx_description
1 polymer ?
#
loop_
_entity_poly.entity_id
_entity_poly.type
_entity_poly.pdbx_seq_one_letter_code
_entity_poly.pdbx_strand_id
1 'polypeptide(L)'
;LGNAVLFSIGQAMRKAGNKVLYFAGYKNMIDRYKVAEIEAAADVVVWCCDQAPGFKPNRPNDRSFVGNIVDAIHSYAIGNLGDPQIALKTADRLIAIGSDRMMAAVAQARHAKLKPFMKPHHFAIGSINSPMQCMMKEICAQCLQPHVDPQTGKTSYVFSCFNQDQPLDLVDFAGLNERLKQNSLQEKLTAQWIAHCKPALNAERPMV
;
A
#
# COMPACT_ATOMS: atom_id res chain seq x y z
N LEU A 1 -7.08 -2.26 -0.58
CA LEU A 1 -6.70 -2.53 -1.99
C LEU A 1 -5.28 -3.11 -2.10
N GLY A 2 -4.26 -2.54 -1.44
CA GLY A 2 -2.88 -3.02 -1.57
C GLY A 2 -2.68 -4.51 -1.28
N ASN A 3 -3.30 -5.02 -0.23
CA ASN A 3 -3.23 -6.43 0.11
C ASN A 3 -3.81 -7.38 -0.95
N ALA A 4 -4.70 -6.89 -1.83
CA ALA A 4 -5.28 -7.70 -2.91
C ALA A 4 -4.27 -8.07 -4.01
N VAL A 5 -3.19 -7.32 -4.13
CA VAL A 5 -2.13 -7.52 -5.15
C VAL A 5 -0.88 -8.12 -4.54
N LEU A 6 -0.48 -7.65 -3.35
CA LEU A 6 0.78 -8.03 -2.71
C LEU A 6 0.91 -9.53 -2.43
N PHE A 7 -0.18 -10.25 -2.12
CA PHE A 7 -0.06 -11.67 -1.82
C PHE A 7 0.35 -12.50 -3.05
N SER A 8 -0.09 -12.16 -4.26
CA SER A 8 0.34 -12.84 -5.48
C SER A 8 1.82 -12.57 -5.80
N ILE A 9 2.26 -11.32 -5.58
CA ILE A 9 3.68 -10.93 -5.71
C ILE A 9 4.53 -11.70 -4.69
N GLY A 10 4.10 -11.76 -3.43
CA GLY A 10 4.79 -12.49 -2.38
C GLY A 10 4.94 -13.98 -2.69
N GLN A 11 3.87 -14.61 -3.19
CA GLN A 11 3.92 -16.01 -3.63
C GLN A 11 4.94 -16.23 -4.77
N ALA A 12 4.97 -15.32 -5.76
CA ALA A 12 5.94 -15.39 -6.86
C ALA A 12 7.38 -15.23 -6.34
N MET A 13 7.61 -14.29 -5.44
CA MET A 13 8.93 -14.07 -4.82
C MET A 13 9.39 -15.31 -4.04
N ARG A 14 8.51 -15.93 -3.24
CA ARG A 14 8.85 -17.15 -2.50
C ARG A 14 9.15 -18.33 -3.42
N LYS A 15 8.38 -18.51 -4.49
CA LYS A 15 8.66 -19.54 -5.52
C LYS A 15 10.04 -19.34 -6.18
N ALA A 16 10.50 -18.10 -6.29
CA ALA A 16 11.83 -17.75 -6.77
C ALA A 16 12.93 -17.88 -5.70
N GLY A 17 12.64 -18.43 -4.52
CA GLY A 17 13.60 -18.67 -3.44
C GLY A 17 13.86 -17.46 -2.54
N ASN A 18 13.09 -16.38 -2.67
CA ASN A 18 13.26 -15.20 -1.82
C ASN A 18 12.55 -15.36 -0.47
N LYS A 19 13.08 -14.67 0.55
CA LYS A 19 12.40 -14.47 1.83
C LYS A 19 11.47 -13.27 1.75
N VAL A 20 10.26 -13.40 2.28
CA VAL A 20 9.24 -12.36 2.23
C VAL A 20 8.80 -11.97 3.64
N LEU A 21 9.03 -10.72 3.99
CA LEU A 21 8.47 -10.06 5.18
C LEU A 21 7.31 -9.15 4.71
N TYR A 22 6.12 -9.44 5.20
CA TYR A 22 4.89 -8.80 4.74
C TYR A 22 4.26 -7.95 5.85
N PHE A 23 4.02 -6.68 5.59
CA PHE A 23 3.26 -5.79 6.48
C PHE A 23 1.85 -5.60 5.90
N ALA A 24 0.84 -6.20 6.53
CA ALA A 24 -0.56 -6.18 6.10
C ALA A 24 -1.34 -5.13 6.90
N GLY A 25 -1.54 -3.93 6.34
CA GLY A 25 -2.23 -2.83 6.99
C GLY A 25 -3.73 -2.75 6.67
N TYR A 26 -4.54 -2.52 7.71
CA TYR A 26 -6.00 -2.34 7.64
C TYR A 26 -6.44 -1.19 8.53
N LYS A 27 -7.49 -0.47 8.12
CA LYS A 27 -8.12 0.55 8.95
C LYS A 27 -8.96 -0.05 10.07
N ASN A 28 -9.81 -1.03 9.72
CA ASN A 28 -10.72 -1.65 10.65
C ASN A 28 -10.47 -3.15 10.71
N MET A 29 -10.83 -3.77 11.84
CA MET A 29 -10.68 -5.22 12.01
C MET A 29 -11.54 -6.01 11.04
N ILE A 30 -12.72 -5.51 10.69
CA ILE A 30 -13.64 -6.16 9.75
C ILE A 30 -13.09 -6.20 8.31
N ASP A 31 -12.13 -5.34 7.99
CA ASP A 31 -11.55 -5.25 6.64
C ASP A 31 -10.52 -6.37 6.34
N ARG A 32 -10.18 -7.19 7.34
CA ARG A 32 -9.23 -8.30 7.18
C ARG A 32 -9.81 -9.40 6.30
N TYR A 33 -9.10 -9.72 5.22
CA TYR A 33 -9.50 -10.75 4.26
C TYR A 33 -8.28 -11.50 3.73
N LYS A 34 -8.50 -12.64 3.07
CA LYS A 34 -7.46 -13.43 2.41
C LYS A 34 -6.29 -13.81 3.33
N VAL A 35 -6.60 -14.16 4.57
CA VAL A 35 -5.60 -14.45 5.61
C VAL A 35 -4.69 -15.61 5.18
N ALA A 36 -5.26 -16.73 4.74
CA ALA A 36 -4.51 -17.91 4.33
C ALA A 36 -3.59 -17.62 3.13
N GLU A 37 -4.09 -16.85 2.14
CA GLU A 37 -3.32 -16.48 0.95
C GLU A 37 -2.17 -15.53 1.29
N ILE A 38 -2.37 -14.58 2.21
CA ILE A 38 -1.33 -13.66 2.68
C ILE A 38 -0.27 -14.45 3.49
N GLU A 39 -0.71 -15.34 4.38
CA GLU A 39 0.19 -16.20 5.16
C GLU A 39 1.01 -17.13 4.25
N ALA A 40 0.42 -17.66 3.18
CA ALA A 40 1.13 -18.45 2.18
C ALA A 40 2.13 -17.63 1.34
N ALA A 41 1.91 -16.32 1.21
CA ALA A 41 2.73 -15.40 0.44
C ALA A 41 3.98 -14.94 1.19
N ALA A 42 4.09 -15.18 2.51
CA ALA A 42 5.15 -14.61 3.33
C ALA A 42 5.74 -15.61 4.33
N ASP A 43 7.01 -15.44 4.64
CA ASP A 43 7.67 -16.16 5.73
C ASP A 43 7.28 -15.57 7.09
N VAL A 44 7.07 -14.27 7.14
CA VAL A 44 6.59 -13.51 8.30
C VAL A 44 5.55 -12.50 7.86
N VAL A 45 4.41 -12.43 8.54
CA VAL A 45 3.41 -11.36 8.38
C VAL A 45 3.34 -10.53 9.66
N VAL A 46 3.39 -9.22 9.49
CA VAL A 46 3.04 -8.26 10.55
C VAL A 46 1.65 -7.71 10.24
N TRP A 47 0.68 -8.14 11.02
CA TRP A 47 -0.72 -7.72 10.90
C TRP A 47 -0.94 -6.38 11.59
N CYS A 48 -1.18 -5.33 10.83
CA CYS A 48 -1.36 -3.97 11.33
C CYS A 48 -2.82 -3.56 11.24
N CYS A 49 -3.34 -2.92 12.29
CA CYS A 49 -4.68 -2.36 12.31
C CYS A 49 -4.68 -1.01 13.04
N ASP A 50 -5.34 -0.01 12.46
CA ASP A 50 -5.50 1.28 13.14
C ASP A 50 -6.46 1.18 14.34
N GLN A 51 -7.30 0.12 14.37
CA GLN A 51 -8.32 -0.12 15.40
C GLN A 51 -7.83 -1.14 16.43
N ALA A 52 -7.92 -0.78 17.73
CA ALA A 52 -7.70 -1.71 18.82
C ALA A 52 -8.85 -2.75 18.91
N PRO A 53 -8.59 -3.97 19.39
CA PRO A 53 -7.32 -4.50 19.94
C PRO A 53 -6.33 -4.98 18.88
N GLY A 54 -6.62 -4.83 17.58
CA GLY A 54 -5.78 -5.35 16.50
C GLY A 54 -6.04 -6.82 16.20
N PHE A 55 -5.19 -7.42 15.38
CA PHE A 55 -5.35 -8.81 14.94
C PHE A 55 -4.55 -9.79 15.81
N LYS A 56 -5.13 -10.94 16.08
CA LYS A 56 -4.39 -12.06 16.62
C LYS A 56 -3.72 -12.83 15.48
N PRO A 57 -2.37 -12.99 15.49
CA PRO A 57 -1.67 -13.84 14.53
C PRO A 57 -2.07 -15.31 14.66
N ASN A 58 -2.11 -16.03 13.53
CA ASN A 58 -2.37 -17.48 13.53
C ASN A 58 -1.08 -18.29 13.61
N ARG A 59 0.03 -17.76 13.07
CA ARG A 59 1.33 -18.43 13.02
C ARG A 59 2.26 -17.87 14.10
N PRO A 60 3.15 -18.69 14.69
CA PRO A 60 4.06 -18.26 15.78
C PRO A 60 5.07 -17.20 15.33
N ASN A 61 5.42 -17.18 14.04
CA ASN A 61 6.36 -16.22 13.47
C ASN A 61 5.72 -14.88 13.13
N ASP A 62 4.40 -14.82 13.03
CA ASP A 62 3.68 -13.60 12.70
C ASP A 62 3.58 -12.68 13.91
N ARG A 63 3.39 -11.42 13.63
CA ARG A 63 3.30 -10.35 14.63
C ARG A 63 2.02 -9.55 14.45
N SER A 64 1.65 -8.79 15.45
CA SER A 64 0.51 -7.88 15.42
C SER A 64 0.95 -6.50 15.91
N PHE A 65 0.37 -5.46 15.32
CA PHE A 65 0.60 -4.08 15.69
C PHE A 65 -0.69 -3.26 15.58
N VAL A 66 -0.96 -2.43 16.57
CA VAL A 66 -2.06 -1.46 16.53
C VAL A 66 -1.49 -0.10 16.18
N GLY A 67 -1.87 0.43 15.02
CA GLY A 67 -1.37 1.68 14.48
C GLY A 67 -1.01 1.61 13.00
N ASN A 68 -0.38 2.66 12.49
CA ASN A 68 -0.03 2.79 11.08
C ASN A 68 1.15 1.90 10.67
N ILE A 69 1.28 1.71 9.35
CA ILE A 69 2.27 0.79 8.76
C ILE A 69 3.72 1.20 9.03
N VAL A 70 4.03 2.50 9.05
CA VAL A 70 5.41 3.00 9.28
C VAL A 70 5.85 2.72 10.71
N ASP A 71 4.96 2.92 11.68
CA ASP A 71 5.23 2.62 13.08
C ASP A 71 5.34 1.12 13.32
N ALA A 72 4.54 0.32 12.59
CA ALA A 72 4.66 -1.15 12.61
C ALA A 72 6.03 -1.62 12.11
N ILE A 73 6.50 -1.09 10.97
CA ILE A 73 7.82 -1.41 10.42
C ILE A 73 8.93 -1.02 11.42
N HIS A 74 8.82 0.17 12.02
CA HIS A 74 9.80 0.62 13.02
C HIS A 74 9.77 -0.27 14.27
N SER A 75 8.58 -0.56 14.81
CA SER A 75 8.44 -1.40 16.02
C SER A 75 8.96 -2.83 15.78
N TYR A 76 8.78 -3.36 14.58
CA TYR A 76 9.37 -4.62 14.17
C TYR A 76 10.91 -4.53 14.12
N ALA A 77 11.44 -3.46 13.53
CA ALA A 77 12.88 -3.26 13.36
C ALA A 77 13.66 -3.16 14.68
N ILE A 78 13.06 -2.51 15.69
CA ILE A 78 13.68 -2.35 17.03
C ILE A 78 13.38 -3.50 17.99
N GLY A 79 12.69 -4.56 17.53
CA GLY A 79 12.39 -5.74 18.33
C GLY A 79 11.21 -5.61 19.30
N ASN A 80 10.46 -4.52 19.28
CA ASN A 80 9.28 -4.33 20.14
C ASN A 80 8.15 -5.34 19.88
N LEU A 81 8.17 -5.98 18.73
CA LEU A 81 7.22 -7.06 18.38
C LEU A 81 7.81 -8.45 18.57
N GLY A 82 8.91 -8.57 19.32
CA GLY A 82 9.73 -9.77 19.48
C GLY A 82 10.89 -9.81 18.49
N ASP A 83 11.75 -10.81 18.60
CA ASP A 83 12.92 -10.93 17.74
C ASP A 83 12.55 -10.98 16.28
N PRO A 84 13.13 -10.11 15.44
CA PRO A 84 12.83 -10.07 14.01
C PRO A 84 13.42 -11.30 13.31
N GLN A 85 12.54 -12.18 12.81
CA GLN A 85 12.91 -13.38 12.06
C GLN A 85 13.62 -13.03 10.74
N ILE A 86 13.24 -11.89 10.14
CA ILE A 86 13.85 -11.32 8.95
C ILE A 86 14.22 -9.88 9.30
N ALA A 87 15.51 -9.60 9.47
CA ALA A 87 15.96 -8.26 9.79
C ALA A 87 15.80 -7.34 8.57
N LEU A 88 15.29 -6.10 8.77
CA LEU A 88 15.10 -5.13 7.67
C LEU A 88 16.41 -4.83 6.92
N LYS A 89 17.55 -4.86 7.61
CA LYS A 89 18.88 -4.67 7.00
C LYS A 89 19.27 -5.73 5.97
N THR A 90 18.53 -6.85 5.89
CA THR A 90 18.74 -7.90 4.87
C THR A 90 17.80 -7.73 3.68
N ALA A 91 16.86 -6.80 3.72
CA ALA A 91 15.92 -6.59 2.64
C ALA A 91 16.60 -5.87 1.45
N ASP A 92 16.63 -6.53 0.31
CA ASP A 92 17.16 -5.98 -0.95
C ASP A 92 16.12 -5.12 -1.66
N ARG A 93 14.85 -5.46 -1.49
CA ARG A 93 13.72 -4.81 -2.17
C ARG A 93 12.59 -4.49 -1.20
N LEU A 94 12.04 -3.29 -1.35
CA LEU A 94 10.81 -2.84 -0.70
C LEU A 94 9.75 -2.59 -1.75
N ILE A 95 8.55 -3.15 -1.56
CA ILE A 95 7.40 -2.95 -2.45
C ILE A 95 6.28 -2.36 -1.60
N ALA A 96 5.82 -1.16 -1.96
CA ALA A 96 4.72 -0.48 -1.29
C ALA A 96 3.51 -0.38 -2.21
N ILE A 97 2.37 -0.94 -1.78
CA ILE A 97 1.10 -0.86 -2.51
C ILE A 97 0.00 -0.45 -1.54
N GLY A 98 -0.67 0.64 -1.81
CA GLY A 98 -1.73 1.15 -0.95
C GLY A 98 -2.16 2.56 -1.30
N SER A 99 -2.57 3.34 -0.29
CA SER A 99 -2.89 4.75 -0.53
C SER A 99 -1.63 5.56 -0.84
N ASP A 100 -1.80 6.62 -1.63
CA ASP A 100 -0.76 7.60 -1.93
C ASP A 100 -0.07 8.13 -0.66
N ARG A 101 -0.86 8.43 0.38
CA ARG A 101 -0.35 8.90 1.69
C ARG A 101 0.51 7.85 2.38
N MET A 102 0.11 6.58 2.36
CA MET A 102 0.88 5.50 2.97
C MET A 102 2.19 5.29 2.22
N MET A 103 2.15 5.26 0.89
CA MET A 103 3.36 5.10 0.07
C MET A 103 4.32 6.28 0.26
N ALA A 104 3.82 7.52 0.33
CA ALA A 104 4.61 8.70 0.65
C ALA A 104 5.26 8.62 2.04
N ALA A 105 4.50 8.18 3.04
CA ALA A 105 5.02 8.01 4.40
C ALA A 105 6.13 6.94 4.46
N VAL A 106 5.98 5.83 3.75
CA VAL A 106 7.01 4.80 3.65
C VAL A 106 8.24 5.33 2.91
N ALA A 107 8.04 6.07 1.80
CA ALA A 107 9.14 6.68 1.04
C ALA A 107 9.98 7.63 1.90
N GLN A 108 9.35 8.49 2.69
CA GLN A 108 10.04 9.38 3.62
C GLN A 108 10.72 8.63 4.78
N ALA A 109 10.00 7.69 5.39
CA ALA A 109 10.48 6.97 6.58
C ALA A 109 11.75 6.17 6.29
N ARG A 110 11.92 5.59 5.10
CA ARG A 110 13.11 4.82 4.73
C ARG A 110 14.39 5.66 4.68
N HIS A 111 14.29 6.97 4.46
CA HIS A 111 15.42 7.91 4.50
C HIS A 111 15.59 8.62 5.85
N ALA A 112 14.63 8.47 6.76
CA ALA A 112 14.60 9.09 8.08
C ALA A 112 14.56 8.03 9.20
N LYS A 113 13.40 7.80 9.79
CA LYS A 113 13.18 6.92 10.95
C LYS A 113 13.64 5.47 10.74
N LEU A 114 13.47 4.92 9.53
CA LEU A 114 13.83 3.54 9.19
C LEU A 114 15.25 3.39 8.65
N LYS A 115 15.91 4.49 8.27
CA LYS A 115 17.25 4.47 7.65
C LYS A 115 18.27 3.62 8.41
N PRO A 116 18.38 3.68 9.76
CA PRO A 116 19.37 2.89 10.52
C PRO A 116 19.14 1.38 10.43
N PHE A 117 17.93 0.95 10.08
CA PHE A 117 17.51 -0.46 10.05
C PHE A 117 17.43 -1.03 8.64
N MET A 118 17.54 -0.18 7.61
CA MET A 118 17.44 -0.60 6.20
C MET A 118 18.83 -0.90 5.62
N LYS A 119 18.85 -1.78 4.63
CA LYS A 119 20.05 -1.98 3.82
C LYS A 119 20.38 -0.68 3.05
N PRO A 120 21.65 -0.20 3.04
CA PRO A 120 22.00 1.09 2.43
C PRO A 120 21.58 1.24 0.97
N HIS A 121 21.69 0.17 0.18
CA HIS A 121 21.40 0.16 -1.26
C HIS A 121 20.19 -0.74 -1.61
N HIS A 122 19.13 -0.68 -0.81
CA HIS A 122 17.89 -1.40 -1.15
C HIS A 122 17.11 -0.68 -2.26
N PHE A 123 16.47 -1.46 -3.13
CA PHE A 123 15.60 -0.93 -4.17
C PHE A 123 14.16 -0.80 -3.64
N ALA A 124 13.53 0.35 -3.84
CA ALA A 124 12.17 0.59 -3.36
C ALA A 124 11.25 1.07 -4.48
N ILE A 125 10.13 0.35 -4.65
CA ILE A 125 9.09 0.67 -5.63
C ILE A 125 7.73 0.84 -4.96
N GLY A 126 6.90 1.69 -5.57
CA GLY A 126 5.48 1.79 -5.29
C GLY A 126 4.67 1.42 -6.52
N SER A 127 3.57 0.69 -6.32
CA SER A 127 2.59 0.48 -7.39
C SER A 127 1.61 1.65 -7.40
N ILE A 128 1.78 2.54 -8.37
CA ILE A 128 1.02 3.79 -8.46
C ILE A 128 -0.29 3.55 -9.21
N ASN A 129 -1.38 3.55 -8.47
CA ASN A 129 -2.71 3.47 -9.05
C ASN A 129 -3.18 4.86 -9.52
N SER A 130 -3.62 4.93 -10.76
CA SER A 130 -4.29 6.10 -11.31
C SER A 130 -5.42 5.65 -12.25
N PRO A 131 -6.39 6.51 -12.57
CA PRO A 131 -7.45 6.18 -13.51
C PRO A 131 -6.88 5.71 -14.85
N MET A 132 -7.29 4.54 -15.32
CA MET A 132 -6.84 3.95 -16.59
C MET A 132 -8.01 3.90 -17.56
N GLN A 133 -8.16 4.94 -18.40
CA GLN A 133 -9.25 5.02 -19.35
C GLN A 133 -8.92 4.45 -20.73
N CYS A 134 -7.64 4.47 -21.11
CA CYS A 134 -7.18 3.95 -22.40
C CYS A 134 -6.70 2.50 -22.36
N MET A 135 -6.96 1.76 -21.30
CA MET A 135 -6.58 0.36 -21.14
C MET A 135 -5.08 0.09 -21.41
N MET A 136 -4.22 0.86 -20.74
CA MET A 136 -2.75 0.77 -20.80
C MET A 136 -2.15 1.08 -22.18
N LYS A 137 -2.77 1.97 -22.95
CA LYS A 137 -2.30 2.36 -24.28
C LYS A 137 -1.55 3.70 -24.30
N GLU A 138 -1.33 4.34 -23.16
CA GLU A 138 -0.62 5.63 -23.04
C GLU A 138 -1.20 6.78 -23.88
N ILE A 139 -2.52 6.76 -24.14
CA ILE A 139 -3.18 7.70 -25.07
C ILE A 139 -3.87 8.85 -24.33
N CYS A 140 -4.65 8.55 -23.26
CA CYS A 140 -5.53 9.55 -22.65
C CYS A 140 -4.82 10.48 -21.65
N ALA A 141 -3.58 10.22 -21.29
CA ALA A 141 -2.77 10.93 -20.30
C ALA A 141 -3.38 11.07 -18.90
N GLN A 142 -4.49 10.43 -18.60
CA GLN A 142 -5.13 10.44 -17.27
C GLN A 142 -4.25 9.84 -16.18
N CYS A 143 -3.38 8.90 -16.55
CA CYS A 143 -2.45 8.23 -15.66
C CYS A 143 -1.03 8.83 -15.70
N LEU A 144 -0.84 9.98 -16.33
CA LEU A 144 0.46 10.64 -16.40
C LEU A 144 0.94 11.03 -15.00
N GLN A 145 2.11 10.55 -14.60
CA GLN A 145 2.69 10.76 -13.28
C GLN A 145 4.02 11.49 -13.39
N PRO A 146 4.17 12.67 -12.75
CA PRO A 146 5.47 13.33 -12.66
C PRO A 146 6.41 12.59 -11.72
N HIS A 147 7.64 12.43 -12.17
CA HIS A 147 8.79 12.00 -11.38
C HIS A 147 9.73 13.18 -11.21
N VAL A 148 10.14 13.42 -9.99
CA VAL A 148 11.12 14.48 -9.65
C VAL A 148 12.38 13.81 -9.10
N ASP A 149 13.48 13.99 -9.78
CA ASP A 149 14.78 13.51 -9.31
C ASP A 149 15.20 14.32 -8.07
N PRO A 150 15.39 13.68 -6.90
CA PRO A 150 15.71 14.39 -5.66
C PRO A 150 17.10 15.03 -5.65
N GLN A 151 18.01 14.62 -6.54
CA GLN A 151 19.36 15.15 -6.61
C GLN A 151 19.46 16.35 -7.55
N THR A 152 18.79 16.28 -8.70
CA THR A 152 18.89 17.28 -9.76
C THR A 152 17.69 18.22 -9.83
N GLY A 153 16.57 17.87 -9.20
CA GLY A 153 15.29 18.57 -9.32
C GLY A 153 14.62 18.41 -10.70
N LYS A 154 15.21 17.62 -11.61
CA LYS A 154 14.68 17.42 -12.95
C LYS A 154 13.38 16.65 -12.90
N THR A 155 12.35 17.18 -13.56
CA THR A 155 11.07 16.50 -13.73
C THR A 155 11.04 15.70 -15.01
N SER A 156 10.55 14.48 -14.91
CA SER A 156 10.20 13.59 -16.04
C SER A 156 8.78 13.05 -15.84
N TYR A 157 8.21 12.45 -16.87
CA TYR A 157 6.83 11.96 -16.82
C TYR A 157 6.76 10.52 -17.26
N VAL A 158 5.95 9.73 -16.55
CA VAL A 158 5.68 8.33 -16.89
C VAL A 158 4.17 8.09 -16.92
N PHE A 159 3.74 7.14 -17.74
CA PHE A 159 2.36 6.68 -17.75
C PHE A 159 2.19 5.54 -16.75
N SER A 160 1.51 5.77 -15.63
CA SER A 160 1.31 4.75 -14.60
C SER A 160 0.52 3.52 -15.09
N CYS A 161 -0.27 3.66 -16.15
CA CYS A 161 -0.98 2.53 -16.75
C CYS A 161 -0.04 1.49 -17.37
N PHE A 162 1.13 1.92 -17.84
CA PHE A 162 2.16 1.04 -18.40
C PHE A 162 3.30 0.78 -17.40
N ASN A 163 3.69 1.82 -16.64
CA ASN A 163 4.75 1.76 -15.64
C ASN A 163 4.12 1.82 -14.23
N GLN A 164 3.45 0.75 -13.80
CA GLN A 164 2.80 0.72 -12.48
C GLN A 164 3.80 0.71 -11.34
N ASP A 165 4.91 -0.03 -11.50
CA ASP A 165 5.96 -0.13 -10.51
C ASP A 165 6.96 1.01 -10.71
N GLN A 166 6.87 2.01 -9.83
CA GLN A 166 7.67 3.23 -9.94
C GLN A 166 8.64 3.35 -8.75
N PRO A 167 9.90 3.81 -8.99
CA PRO A 167 10.82 4.08 -7.90
C PRO A 167 10.22 5.09 -6.91
N LEU A 168 10.10 4.70 -5.64
CA LEU A 168 9.45 5.53 -4.61
C LEU A 168 10.09 6.90 -4.44
N ASP A 169 11.40 7.02 -4.71
CA ASP A 169 12.14 8.27 -4.56
C ASP A 169 11.86 9.30 -5.66
N LEU A 170 11.31 8.84 -6.79
CA LEU A 170 11.05 9.71 -7.94
C LEU A 170 9.60 10.22 -7.97
N VAL A 171 8.67 9.49 -7.37
CA VAL A 171 7.23 9.81 -7.45
C VAL A 171 6.91 11.13 -6.77
N ASP A 172 6.31 12.08 -7.50
CA ASP A 172 5.72 13.27 -6.91
C ASP A 172 4.39 12.90 -6.23
N PHE A 173 4.47 12.50 -4.95
CA PHE A 173 3.29 12.14 -4.14
C PHE A 173 2.38 13.34 -3.85
N ALA A 174 2.91 14.56 -3.82
CA ALA A 174 2.09 15.75 -3.61
C ALA A 174 1.19 16.00 -4.82
N GLY A 175 1.76 16.01 -6.02
CA GLY A 175 1.01 16.11 -7.26
C GLY A 175 0.03 14.96 -7.47
N LEU A 176 0.42 13.72 -7.13
CA LEU A 176 -0.47 12.56 -7.17
C LEU A 176 -1.68 12.74 -6.24
N ASN A 177 -1.47 13.20 -5.01
CA ASN A 177 -2.54 13.44 -4.05
C ASN A 177 -3.53 14.52 -4.56
N GLU A 178 -3.04 15.62 -5.13
CA GLU A 178 -3.89 16.66 -5.70
C GLU A 178 -4.74 16.14 -6.87
N ARG A 179 -4.18 15.31 -7.74
CA ARG A 179 -4.92 14.68 -8.83
C ARG A 179 -5.99 13.71 -8.33
N LEU A 180 -5.66 12.88 -7.34
CA LEU A 180 -6.63 11.94 -6.75
C LEU A 180 -7.77 12.65 -6.05
N LYS A 181 -7.52 13.82 -5.44
CA LYS A 181 -8.59 14.66 -4.86
C LYS A 181 -9.59 15.15 -5.91
N GLN A 182 -9.12 15.50 -7.11
CA GLN A 182 -10.00 15.95 -8.19
C GLN A 182 -10.94 14.82 -8.64
N ASN A 183 -10.44 13.60 -8.80
CA ASN A 183 -11.26 12.43 -9.15
C ASN A 183 -12.24 12.04 -8.03
N SER A 184 -11.85 12.20 -6.76
CA SER A 184 -12.68 11.82 -5.61
C SER A 184 -13.89 12.72 -5.41
N LEU A 185 -13.96 13.90 -6.01
CA LEU A 185 -15.11 14.80 -5.89
C LEU A 185 -16.36 14.18 -6.54
N GLN A 186 -16.24 13.65 -7.75
CA GLN A 186 -17.36 12.98 -8.42
C GLN A 186 -17.84 11.76 -7.67
N GLU A 187 -16.92 10.94 -7.15
CA GLU A 187 -17.26 9.76 -6.34
C GLU A 187 -18.02 10.14 -5.07
N LYS A 188 -17.58 11.20 -4.38
CA LYS A 188 -18.26 11.70 -3.18
C LYS A 188 -19.65 12.23 -3.49
N LEU A 189 -19.82 13.01 -4.53
CA LEU A 189 -21.12 13.52 -4.99
C LEU A 189 -22.06 12.38 -5.38
N THR A 190 -21.55 11.39 -6.12
CA THR A 190 -22.33 10.19 -6.50
C THR A 190 -22.73 9.39 -5.26
N ALA A 191 -21.84 9.19 -4.30
CA ALA A 191 -22.14 8.49 -3.05
C ALA A 191 -23.21 9.22 -2.22
N GLN A 192 -23.13 10.56 -2.14
CA GLN A 192 -24.14 11.39 -1.47
C GLN A 192 -25.49 11.32 -2.18
N TRP A 193 -25.49 11.36 -3.52
CA TRP A 193 -26.71 11.22 -4.33
C TRP A 193 -27.37 9.84 -4.13
N ILE A 194 -26.59 8.76 -4.18
CA ILE A 194 -27.09 7.41 -3.89
C ILE A 194 -27.67 7.32 -2.47
N ALA A 195 -26.99 7.87 -1.48
CA ALA A 195 -27.49 7.90 -0.11
C ALA A 195 -28.80 8.68 0.02
N HIS A 196 -28.94 9.78 -0.71
CA HIS A 196 -30.17 10.58 -0.77
C HIS A 196 -31.33 9.83 -1.44
N CYS A 197 -31.07 9.10 -2.52
CA CYS A 197 -32.10 8.36 -3.26
C CYS A 197 -32.53 7.04 -2.60
N LYS A 198 -31.67 6.41 -1.79
CA LYS A 198 -31.97 5.13 -1.12
C LYS A 198 -33.26 5.09 -0.31
N PRO A 199 -33.62 6.11 0.50
CA PRO A 199 -34.88 6.12 1.24
C PRO A 199 -36.10 6.06 0.33
N ALA A 200 -36.11 6.81 -0.77
CA ALA A 200 -37.20 6.81 -1.74
C ALA A 200 -37.36 5.45 -2.44
N LEU A 201 -36.25 4.83 -2.87
CA LEU A 201 -36.23 3.51 -3.49
C LEU A 201 -36.70 2.38 -2.54
N ASN A 202 -36.44 2.51 -1.26
CA ASN A 202 -36.92 1.54 -0.26
C ASN A 202 -38.40 1.75 0.12
N ALA A 203 -38.91 2.99 0.00
CA ALA A 203 -40.33 3.30 0.23
C ALA A 203 -41.25 2.76 -0.89
N GLU A 204 -40.73 2.58 -2.10
CA GLU A 204 -41.48 2.08 -3.26
C GLU A 204 -41.48 0.55 -3.39
N ARG A 205 -40.80 -0.19 -2.51
CA ARG A 205 -40.88 -1.66 -2.51
C ARG A 205 -42.09 -2.11 -1.70
N PRO A 206 -43.15 -2.62 -2.35
CA PRO A 206 -44.20 -3.29 -1.60
C PRO A 206 -43.60 -4.51 -0.88
N MET A 207 -43.92 -4.64 0.40
CA MET A 207 -43.61 -5.88 1.15
C MET A 207 -44.38 -7.02 0.48
N VAL A 208 -43.65 -7.92 -0.20
CA VAL A 208 -44.15 -9.20 -0.69
C VAL A 208 -43.97 -10.25 0.40
#